data_22e9c462450f0f637b669f0ea3d042e1
#
_entry.id   22e9c462450f0f637b669f0ea3d042e1
#
_cell.length_a   1.000
_cell.length_b   1.000
_cell.length_c   1.000
_cell.angle_alpha   90.00
_cell.angle_beta   90.00
_cell.angle_gamma   90.00
#
_symmetry.space_group_name_H-M   'P 1'
#
loop_
_entity.id
_entity.type
_entity.pdbx_description
1 polymer ?
#
loop_
_entity_poly.entity_id
_entity_poly.type
_entity_poly.pdbx_seq_one_letter_code
_entity_poly.pdbx_strand_id
1 'polypeptide(L)'
;MSILQTTDLKKYYGTEPNITKALDGVTLSIEEGEFVAIVGTSGSGKSTLLNMMGGLDTPTSGSIQVKGKELSEFKDEQLTIFRRRNIGFIFQNYNLVPVLNVYENIVLPVELDGNKVDKKFMKEVVQMLGLENKLNNMPNNLSGGQQQRVAIARALVSKPAIVLADEPTGNLDSRTSSDVLGLLKVTSQKFHQTIVMITHNNEIAQLAGCIIRIEDGRISK
;
A
#
# COMPACT_ATOMS: atom_id res chain seq x y z
N MET A 1 14.48 -8.62 -9.99
CA MET A 1 14.09 -9.74 -9.10
C MET A 1 12.68 -9.53 -8.65
N SER A 2 11.80 -10.53 -8.81
CA SER A 2 10.40 -10.36 -8.39
C SER A 2 10.31 -10.15 -6.88
N ILE A 3 9.67 -9.04 -6.48
CA ILE A 3 9.47 -8.70 -5.08
C ILE A 3 8.13 -9.23 -4.56
N LEU A 4 7.14 -9.35 -5.47
CA LEU A 4 5.83 -9.89 -5.20
C LEU A 4 5.38 -10.79 -6.36
N GLN A 5 4.86 -11.98 -6.04
CA GLN A 5 4.25 -12.90 -7.01
C GLN A 5 2.94 -13.44 -6.47
N THR A 6 1.96 -13.57 -7.35
CA THR A 6 0.75 -14.36 -7.11
C THR A 6 0.63 -15.45 -8.17
N THR A 7 0.17 -16.65 -7.79
CA THR A 7 -0.02 -17.76 -8.71
C THR A 7 -1.40 -18.37 -8.51
N ASP A 8 -2.24 -18.34 -9.55
CA ASP A 8 -3.63 -18.84 -9.56
C ASP A 8 -4.42 -18.42 -8.31
N LEU A 9 -4.23 -17.16 -7.89
CA LEU A 9 -4.79 -16.64 -6.64
C LEU A 9 -6.30 -16.53 -6.74
N LYS A 10 -7.01 -17.17 -5.79
CA LYS A 10 -8.47 -17.14 -5.70
C LYS A 10 -8.91 -16.69 -4.32
N LYS A 11 -9.94 -15.85 -4.30
CA LYS A 11 -10.65 -15.48 -3.07
C LYS A 11 -12.15 -15.51 -3.32
N TYR A 12 -12.81 -16.41 -2.61
CA TYR A 12 -14.26 -16.58 -2.66
C TYR A 12 -14.84 -16.27 -1.29
N TYR A 13 -15.91 -15.47 -1.26
CA TYR A 13 -16.66 -15.15 -0.05
C TYR A 13 -18.05 -15.78 -0.10
N GLY A 14 -18.59 -16.12 1.07
CA GLY A 14 -19.91 -16.74 1.20
C GLY A 14 -19.87 -18.26 1.09
N THR A 15 -21.05 -18.86 1.12
CA THR A 15 -21.31 -20.30 0.99
C THR A 15 -22.35 -20.53 -0.10
N GLU A 16 -22.38 -21.73 -0.68
CA GLU A 16 -23.41 -22.06 -1.65
C GLU A 16 -24.83 -21.83 -1.10
N PRO A 17 -25.78 -21.31 -1.92
CA PRO A 17 -25.61 -20.95 -3.33
C PRO A 17 -25.04 -19.55 -3.60
N ASN A 18 -24.69 -18.77 -2.58
CA ASN A 18 -24.34 -17.34 -2.70
C ASN A 18 -22.81 -17.14 -2.58
N ILE A 19 -22.04 -17.68 -3.52
CA ILE A 19 -20.59 -17.50 -3.56
C ILE A 19 -20.24 -16.28 -4.41
N THR A 20 -19.48 -15.33 -3.84
CA THR A 20 -18.87 -14.21 -4.57
C THR A 20 -17.39 -14.52 -4.86
N LYS A 21 -17.05 -14.66 -6.13
CA LYS A 21 -15.67 -14.87 -6.59
C LYS A 21 -14.96 -13.53 -6.75
N ALA A 22 -14.43 -13.02 -5.66
CA ALA A 22 -13.76 -11.71 -5.66
C ALA A 22 -12.42 -11.74 -6.43
N LEU A 23 -11.71 -12.85 -6.39
CA LEU A 23 -10.53 -13.15 -7.23
C LEU A 23 -10.68 -14.57 -7.77
N ASP A 24 -10.42 -14.76 -9.07
CA ASP A 24 -10.64 -16.05 -9.75
C ASP A 24 -9.47 -16.40 -10.69
N GLY A 25 -8.30 -16.69 -10.10
CA GLY A 25 -7.12 -17.14 -10.83
C GLY A 25 -6.17 -16.01 -11.22
N VAL A 26 -5.91 -15.06 -10.31
CA VAL A 26 -4.99 -13.95 -10.54
C VAL A 26 -3.54 -14.42 -10.44
N THR A 27 -2.80 -14.31 -11.56
CA THR A 27 -1.36 -14.57 -11.63
C THR A 27 -0.65 -13.32 -12.12
N LEU A 28 0.25 -12.77 -11.29
CA LEU A 28 1.06 -11.60 -11.62
C LEU A 28 2.43 -11.66 -10.93
N SER A 29 3.37 -10.89 -11.48
CA SER A 29 4.70 -10.68 -10.90
C SER A 29 5.03 -9.21 -10.94
N ILE A 30 5.58 -8.68 -9.85
CA ILE A 30 6.03 -7.29 -9.71
C ILE A 30 7.51 -7.31 -9.34
N GLU A 31 8.29 -6.56 -10.11
CA GLU A 31 9.73 -6.47 -9.90
C GLU A 31 10.08 -5.39 -8.86
N GLU A 32 11.25 -5.53 -8.26
CA GLU A 32 11.76 -4.55 -7.29
C GLU A 32 11.94 -3.18 -7.93
N GLY A 33 11.48 -2.11 -7.26
CA GLY A 33 11.57 -0.73 -7.73
C GLY A 33 10.47 -0.33 -8.73
N GLU A 34 9.56 -1.24 -9.10
CA GLU A 34 8.43 -0.89 -9.98
C GLU A 34 7.38 -0.03 -9.26
N PHE A 35 6.81 0.89 -10.02
CA PHE A 35 5.56 1.57 -9.65
C PHE A 35 4.44 1.02 -10.54
N VAL A 36 3.57 0.21 -9.96
CA VAL A 36 2.47 -0.49 -10.65
C VAL A 36 1.14 0.13 -10.26
N ALA A 37 0.27 0.39 -11.23
CA ALA A 37 -1.14 0.75 -11.00
C ALA A 37 -2.05 -0.42 -11.34
N ILE A 38 -2.96 -0.78 -10.43
CA ILE A 38 -4.02 -1.75 -10.65
C ILE A 38 -5.31 -0.98 -10.85
N VAL A 39 -5.90 -1.11 -12.04
CA VAL A 39 -7.14 -0.42 -12.44
C VAL A 39 -8.28 -1.39 -12.69
N GLY A 40 -9.50 -0.91 -12.60
CA GLY A 40 -10.72 -1.68 -12.89
C GLY A 40 -11.95 -1.01 -12.29
N THR A 41 -13.14 -1.49 -12.66
CA THR A 41 -14.42 -0.99 -12.15
C THR A 41 -14.59 -1.24 -10.65
N SER A 42 -15.55 -0.56 -10.01
CA SER A 42 -15.92 -0.88 -8.62
C SER A 42 -16.38 -2.33 -8.53
N GLY A 43 -15.97 -3.04 -7.48
CA GLY A 43 -16.30 -4.46 -7.30
C GLY A 43 -15.47 -5.46 -8.12
N SER A 44 -14.52 -5.02 -8.95
CA SER A 44 -13.72 -5.92 -9.80
C SER A 44 -12.69 -6.78 -9.04
N GLY A 45 -12.53 -6.60 -7.71
CA GLY A 45 -11.59 -7.40 -6.88
C GLY A 45 -10.29 -6.69 -6.51
N LYS A 46 -10.08 -5.41 -6.88
CA LYS A 46 -8.83 -4.66 -6.62
C LYS A 46 -8.43 -4.61 -5.15
N SER A 47 -9.30 -4.12 -4.27
CA SER A 47 -9.02 -4.03 -2.83
C SER A 47 -8.85 -5.41 -2.20
N THR A 48 -9.58 -6.43 -2.69
CA THR A 48 -9.36 -7.81 -2.28
C THR A 48 -7.95 -8.27 -2.67
N LEU A 49 -7.52 -8.01 -3.90
CA LEU A 49 -6.15 -8.35 -4.34
C LEU A 49 -5.09 -7.64 -3.49
N LEU A 50 -5.28 -6.35 -3.20
CA LEU A 50 -4.35 -5.59 -2.36
C LEU A 50 -4.29 -6.16 -0.93
N ASN A 51 -5.43 -6.52 -0.34
CA ASN A 51 -5.50 -7.15 0.96
C ASN A 51 -4.78 -8.52 0.99
N MET A 52 -4.94 -9.31 -0.09
CA MET A 52 -4.20 -10.57 -0.25
C MET A 52 -2.69 -10.33 -0.31
N MET A 53 -2.24 -9.41 -1.18
CA MET A 53 -0.82 -9.04 -1.31
C MET A 53 -0.24 -8.49 -0.01
N GLY A 54 -1.08 -7.84 0.77
CA GLY A 54 -0.73 -7.30 2.09
C GLY A 54 -0.78 -8.31 3.23
N GLY A 55 -1.24 -9.53 3.00
CA GLY A 55 -1.45 -10.53 4.05
C GLY A 55 -2.47 -10.07 5.10
N LEU A 56 -3.45 -9.24 4.70
CA LEU A 56 -4.55 -8.78 5.55
C LEU A 56 -5.76 -9.73 5.50
N ASP A 57 -5.79 -10.60 4.49
CA ASP A 57 -6.78 -11.65 4.34
C ASP A 57 -6.10 -12.91 3.78
N THR A 58 -6.76 -14.07 3.89
CA THR A 58 -6.24 -15.37 3.49
C THR A 58 -6.87 -15.82 2.17
N PRO A 59 -6.11 -16.29 1.17
CA PRO A 59 -6.66 -16.80 -0.07
C PRO A 59 -7.49 -18.09 0.14
N THR A 60 -8.49 -18.30 -0.73
CA THR A 60 -9.22 -19.57 -0.80
C THR A 60 -8.34 -20.64 -1.44
N SER A 61 -7.54 -20.28 -2.44
CA SER A 61 -6.52 -21.14 -3.06
C SER A 61 -5.52 -20.30 -3.85
N GLY A 62 -4.46 -20.91 -4.35
CA GLY A 62 -3.33 -20.24 -4.98
C GLY A 62 -2.29 -19.78 -3.96
N SER A 63 -1.29 -19.04 -4.41
CA SER A 63 -0.18 -18.63 -3.56
C SER A 63 0.18 -17.16 -3.73
N ILE A 64 0.81 -16.58 -2.68
CA ILE A 64 1.30 -15.21 -2.65
C ILE A 64 2.68 -15.21 -2.01
N GLN A 65 3.67 -14.74 -2.74
CA GLN A 65 5.02 -14.58 -2.25
C GLN A 65 5.43 -13.11 -2.22
N VAL A 66 6.02 -12.68 -1.10
CA VAL A 66 6.65 -11.37 -0.95
C VAL A 66 8.09 -11.56 -0.50
N LYS A 67 9.05 -10.99 -1.22
CA LYS A 67 10.49 -11.22 -0.97
C LYS A 67 10.86 -12.71 -0.97
N GLY A 68 10.24 -13.51 -1.85
CA GLY A 68 10.46 -14.96 -1.90
C GLY A 68 9.92 -15.73 -0.70
N LYS A 69 9.11 -15.12 0.16
CA LYS A 69 8.43 -15.76 1.29
C LYS A 69 6.97 -16.00 0.95
N GLU A 70 6.52 -17.24 1.04
CA GLU A 70 5.10 -17.59 0.88
C GLU A 70 4.31 -17.15 2.12
N LEU A 71 3.26 -16.31 1.91
CA LEU A 71 2.52 -15.72 3.03
C LEU A 71 1.68 -16.74 3.79
N SER A 72 1.22 -17.80 3.13
CA SER A 72 0.42 -18.86 3.74
C SER A 72 1.21 -19.77 4.70
N GLU A 73 2.54 -19.75 4.64
CA GLU A 73 3.40 -20.53 5.54
C GLU A 73 3.58 -19.87 6.91
N PHE A 74 3.21 -18.60 7.04
CA PHE A 74 3.35 -17.89 8.30
C PHE A 74 2.16 -18.16 9.23
N LYS A 75 2.46 -18.35 10.52
CA LYS A 75 1.45 -18.21 11.60
C LYS A 75 1.07 -16.75 11.78
N ASP A 76 -0.09 -16.47 12.35
CA ASP A 76 -0.64 -15.11 12.51
C ASP A 76 0.33 -14.10 13.13
N GLU A 77 1.05 -14.50 14.19
CA GLU A 77 2.05 -13.65 14.84
C GLU A 77 3.24 -13.37 13.90
N GLN A 78 3.72 -14.38 13.20
CA GLN A 78 4.83 -14.27 12.27
C GLN A 78 4.44 -13.40 11.06
N LEU A 79 3.22 -13.58 10.54
CA LEU A 79 2.68 -12.78 9.46
C LEU A 79 2.54 -11.30 9.88
N THR A 80 2.12 -11.05 11.12
CA THR A 80 2.03 -9.68 11.67
C THR A 80 3.40 -9.01 11.74
N ILE A 81 4.44 -9.72 12.20
CA ILE A 81 5.81 -9.23 12.21
C ILE A 81 6.33 -9.02 10.78
N PHE A 82 6.07 -9.97 9.90
CA PHE A 82 6.48 -9.89 8.49
C PHE A 82 5.87 -8.66 7.80
N ARG A 83 4.55 -8.43 7.96
CA ARG A 83 3.87 -7.24 7.41
C ARG A 83 4.50 -5.95 7.90
N ARG A 84 4.68 -5.80 9.21
CA ARG A 84 5.27 -4.60 9.82
C ARG A 84 6.63 -4.23 9.25
N ARG A 85 7.44 -5.25 8.91
CA ARG A 85 8.81 -5.08 8.41
C ARG A 85 8.92 -4.92 6.90
N ASN A 86 7.97 -5.49 6.16
CA ASN A 86 8.12 -5.64 4.71
C ASN A 86 7.04 -4.96 3.90
N ILE A 87 5.93 -4.52 4.50
CA ILE A 87 4.77 -3.97 3.78
C ILE A 87 4.36 -2.64 4.39
N GLY A 88 4.45 -1.57 3.60
CA GLY A 88 3.88 -0.28 3.94
C GLY A 88 2.47 -0.16 3.39
N PHE A 89 1.52 0.39 4.16
CA PHE A 89 0.16 0.62 3.70
C PHE A 89 -0.17 2.10 3.64
N ILE A 90 -0.80 2.52 2.55
CA ILE A 90 -1.40 3.84 2.35
C ILE A 90 -2.88 3.62 2.03
N PHE A 91 -3.77 4.07 2.91
CA PHE A 91 -5.21 3.90 2.77
C PHE A 91 -5.89 5.20 2.32
N GLN A 92 -7.04 5.08 1.69
CA GLN A 92 -7.88 6.20 1.28
C GLN A 92 -8.26 7.10 2.47
N ASN A 93 -8.55 6.54 3.64
CA ASN A 93 -8.93 7.26 4.85
C ASN A 93 -7.75 7.62 5.78
N TYR A 94 -6.51 7.63 5.24
CA TYR A 94 -5.27 7.95 5.95
C TYR A 94 -4.95 7.02 7.13
N ASN A 95 -5.94 6.59 7.90
CA ASN A 95 -5.85 5.72 9.09
C ASN A 95 -4.76 6.18 10.08
N LEU A 96 -4.68 7.49 10.33
CA LEU A 96 -3.82 8.04 11.37
C LEU A 96 -4.42 7.77 12.74
N VAL A 97 -3.55 7.49 13.71
CA VAL A 97 -3.96 7.33 15.12
C VAL A 97 -4.22 8.72 15.69
N PRO A 98 -5.47 9.06 16.07
CA PRO A 98 -5.85 10.45 16.35
C PRO A 98 -5.26 11.01 17.65
N VAL A 99 -4.83 10.14 18.55
CA VAL A 99 -4.20 10.52 19.84
C VAL A 99 -2.68 10.63 19.76
N LEU A 100 -2.08 10.36 18.60
CA LEU A 100 -0.67 10.50 18.31
C LEU A 100 -0.44 11.71 17.40
N ASN A 101 0.62 12.48 17.67
CA ASN A 101 1.04 13.56 16.76
C ASN A 101 1.61 13.01 15.43
N VAL A 102 1.99 13.89 14.54
CA VAL A 102 2.55 13.51 13.21
C VAL A 102 3.81 12.68 13.34
N TYR A 103 4.75 13.09 14.21
CA TYR A 103 5.99 12.33 14.41
C TYR A 103 5.70 10.91 14.90
N GLU A 104 4.89 10.80 15.94
CA GLU A 104 4.49 9.52 16.55
C GLU A 104 3.76 8.60 15.55
N ASN A 105 2.85 9.16 14.73
CA ASN A 105 2.21 8.42 13.64
C ASN A 105 3.22 7.88 12.64
N ILE A 106 4.20 8.71 12.24
CA ILE A 106 5.22 8.30 11.26
C ILE A 106 6.07 7.15 11.80
N VAL A 107 6.58 7.26 13.02
CA VAL A 107 7.54 6.29 13.58
C VAL A 107 6.88 5.03 14.15
N LEU A 108 5.57 5.03 14.31
CA LEU A 108 4.78 3.97 14.96
C LEU A 108 5.16 2.54 14.50
N PRO A 109 5.25 2.23 13.18
CA PRO A 109 5.57 0.87 12.77
C PRO A 109 6.98 0.43 13.17
N VAL A 110 7.93 1.35 13.24
CA VAL A 110 9.32 1.06 13.66
C VAL A 110 9.40 0.81 15.16
N GLU A 111 8.70 1.63 15.95
CA GLU A 111 8.66 1.50 17.41
C GLU A 111 7.91 0.25 17.88
N LEU A 112 6.80 -0.10 17.22
CA LEU A 112 6.06 -1.34 17.48
C LEU A 112 6.90 -2.61 17.18
N ASP A 113 7.91 -2.49 16.32
CA ASP A 113 8.86 -3.59 16.04
C ASP A 113 10.04 -3.61 17.02
N GLY A 114 10.09 -2.69 17.97
CA GLY A 114 11.19 -2.54 18.94
C GLY A 114 12.49 -2.01 18.33
N ASN A 115 12.45 -1.52 17.10
CA ASN A 115 13.62 -1.01 16.38
C ASN A 115 13.85 0.48 16.67
N LYS A 116 15.09 0.92 16.47
CA LYS A 116 15.44 2.34 16.52
C LYS A 116 15.10 3.00 15.18
N VAL A 117 14.49 4.17 15.25
CA VAL A 117 14.19 4.99 14.08
C VAL A 117 15.49 5.48 13.42
N ASP A 118 15.65 5.26 12.13
CA ASP A 118 16.71 5.88 11.33
C ASP A 118 16.37 7.37 11.16
N LYS A 119 16.93 8.19 12.07
CA LYS A 119 16.66 9.63 12.11
C LYS A 119 17.06 10.37 10.83
N LYS A 120 18.10 9.89 10.13
CA LYS A 120 18.56 10.50 8.88
C LYS A 120 17.55 10.23 7.77
N PHE A 121 17.17 8.98 7.59
CA PHE A 121 16.17 8.60 6.59
C PHE A 121 14.81 9.23 6.87
N MET A 122 14.35 9.18 8.12
CA MET A 122 13.09 9.81 8.53
C MET A 122 13.09 11.32 8.22
N LYS A 123 14.20 12.03 8.50
CA LYS A 123 14.33 13.46 8.17
C LYS A 123 14.22 13.70 6.65
N GLU A 124 14.86 12.87 5.83
CA GLU A 124 14.76 12.97 4.38
C GLU A 124 13.32 12.76 3.88
N VAL A 125 12.61 11.75 4.40
CA VAL A 125 11.20 11.48 4.06
C VAL A 125 10.32 12.66 4.46
N VAL A 126 10.47 13.18 5.67
CA VAL A 126 9.70 14.32 6.21
C VAL A 126 9.91 15.57 5.35
N GLN A 127 11.15 15.87 4.96
CA GLN A 127 11.49 17.00 4.10
C GLN A 127 10.87 16.86 2.71
N MET A 128 10.96 15.69 2.10
CA MET A 128 10.36 15.45 0.78
C MET A 128 8.84 15.63 0.77
N LEU A 129 8.20 15.30 1.89
CA LEU A 129 6.75 15.40 2.02
C LEU A 129 6.28 16.76 2.57
N GLY A 130 7.22 17.69 2.87
CA GLY A 130 6.91 19.02 3.38
C GLY A 130 6.23 19.02 4.75
N LEU A 131 6.69 18.12 5.65
CA LEU A 131 6.10 17.92 6.97
C LEU A 131 6.95 18.47 8.13
N GLU A 132 8.10 19.13 7.87
CA GLU A 132 9.07 19.56 8.90
C GLU A 132 8.44 20.40 10.01
N ASN A 133 7.57 21.34 9.63
CA ASN A 133 6.89 22.25 10.55
C ASN A 133 5.58 21.68 11.11
N LYS A 134 5.29 20.39 10.88
CA LYS A 134 4.05 19.73 11.28
C LYS A 134 4.23 18.58 12.26
N LEU A 135 5.46 18.20 12.58
CA LEU A 135 5.76 17.00 13.37
C LEU A 135 5.05 16.93 14.72
N ASN A 136 4.81 18.08 15.36
CA ASN A 136 4.14 18.18 16.65
C ASN A 136 2.61 18.37 16.53
N ASN A 137 2.08 18.49 15.30
CA ASN A 137 0.64 18.68 15.11
C ASN A 137 -0.10 17.37 15.31
N MET A 138 -1.35 17.47 15.82
CA MET A 138 -2.28 16.34 15.86
C MET A 138 -2.96 16.16 14.49
N PRO A 139 -3.39 14.94 14.13
CA PRO A 139 -4.06 14.68 12.84
C PRO A 139 -5.22 15.62 12.54
N ASN A 140 -6.04 15.95 13.55
CA ASN A 140 -7.21 16.82 13.39
C ASN A 140 -6.86 18.28 13.01
N ASN A 141 -5.60 18.68 13.18
CA ASN A 141 -5.10 20.01 12.84
C ASN A 141 -4.45 20.06 11.44
N LEU A 142 -4.63 18.99 10.64
CA LEU A 142 -4.04 18.84 9.31
C LEU A 142 -5.14 18.83 8.24
N SER A 143 -4.84 19.40 7.07
CA SER A 143 -5.67 19.20 5.88
C SER A 143 -5.61 17.73 5.41
N GLY A 144 -6.60 17.28 4.61
CA GLY A 144 -6.62 15.93 4.06
C GLY A 144 -5.32 15.56 3.32
N GLY A 145 -4.81 16.46 2.48
CA GLY A 145 -3.53 16.25 1.79
C GLY A 145 -2.32 16.16 2.73
N GLN A 146 -2.32 16.92 3.85
CA GLN A 146 -1.28 16.78 4.86
C GLN A 146 -1.40 15.45 5.61
N GLN A 147 -2.60 15.02 5.96
CA GLN A 147 -2.83 13.71 6.58
C GLN A 147 -2.36 12.58 5.67
N GLN A 148 -2.63 12.67 4.36
CA GLN A 148 -2.16 11.69 3.40
C GLN A 148 -0.64 11.65 3.27
N ARG A 149 0.03 12.82 3.30
CA ARG A 149 1.50 12.89 3.34
C ARG A 149 2.07 12.22 4.60
N VAL A 150 1.41 12.36 5.75
CA VAL A 150 1.78 11.65 6.99
C VAL A 150 1.61 10.14 6.81
N ALA A 151 0.52 9.67 6.21
CA ALA A 151 0.31 8.25 5.93
C ALA A 151 1.37 7.68 4.97
N ILE A 152 1.79 8.46 3.96
CA ILE A 152 2.91 8.11 3.07
C ILE A 152 4.22 8.03 3.85
N ALA A 153 4.53 9.01 4.69
CA ALA A 153 5.73 9.00 5.53
C ALA A 153 5.78 7.77 6.45
N ARG A 154 4.65 7.45 7.09
CA ARG A 154 4.50 6.26 7.94
C ARG A 154 4.75 4.96 7.17
N ALA A 155 4.23 4.87 5.94
CA ALA A 155 4.42 3.69 5.11
C ALA A 155 5.89 3.49 4.69
N LEU A 156 6.65 4.58 4.50
CA LEU A 156 8.03 4.56 4.01
C LEU A 156 9.08 4.39 5.12
N VAL A 157 8.81 4.88 6.33
CA VAL A 157 9.84 5.03 7.39
C VAL A 157 10.45 3.70 7.82
N SER A 158 9.71 2.60 7.74
CA SER A 158 10.20 1.24 8.03
C SER A 158 11.06 0.65 6.90
N LYS A 159 11.24 1.37 5.78
CA LYS A 159 11.93 0.89 4.56
C LYS A 159 11.36 -0.45 4.09
N PRO A 160 10.04 -0.53 3.86
CA PRO A 160 9.40 -1.79 3.50
C PRO A 160 9.86 -2.28 2.12
N ALA A 161 9.72 -3.58 1.86
CA ALA A 161 9.99 -4.14 0.54
C ALA A 161 9.00 -3.64 -0.52
N ILE A 162 7.74 -3.41 -0.12
CA ILE A 162 6.67 -2.96 -0.99
C ILE A 162 5.73 -2.01 -0.24
N VAL A 163 5.24 -1.00 -0.94
CA VAL A 163 4.16 -0.12 -0.47
C VAL A 163 2.89 -0.43 -1.25
N LEU A 164 1.81 -0.72 -0.53
CA LEU A 164 0.48 -0.98 -1.07
C LEU A 164 -0.41 0.23 -0.80
N ALA A 165 -0.93 0.86 -1.85
CA ALA A 165 -1.75 2.06 -1.77
C ALA A 165 -3.16 1.80 -2.32
N ASP A 166 -4.16 1.89 -1.44
CA ASP A 166 -5.58 1.73 -1.79
C ASP A 166 -6.20 3.11 -1.99
N GLU A 167 -6.44 3.48 -3.25
CA GLU A 167 -7.02 4.77 -3.66
C GLU A 167 -6.46 5.99 -2.87
N PRO A 168 -5.14 6.21 -2.89
CA PRO A 168 -4.46 7.12 -1.96
C PRO A 168 -4.90 8.58 -2.08
N THR A 169 -5.71 8.93 -3.06
CA THR A 169 -6.22 10.29 -3.29
C THR A 169 -7.74 10.36 -3.39
N GLY A 170 -8.45 9.28 -3.10
CA GLY A 170 -9.90 9.20 -3.27
C GLY A 170 -10.71 10.20 -2.43
N ASN A 171 -10.12 10.74 -1.36
CA ASN A 171 -10.75 11.74 -0.47
C ASN A 171 -10.17 13.15 -0.64
N LEU A 172 -9.42 13.42 -1.72
CA LEU A 172 -8.75 14.69 -1.98
C LEU A 172 -9.34 15.37 -3.22
N ASP A 173 -9.28 16.70 -3.24
CA ASP A 173 -9.56 17.45 -4.46
C ASP A 173 -8.48 17.20 -5.54
N SER A 174 -8.78 17.52 -6.79
CA SER A 174 -7.93 17.20 -7.93
C SER A 174 -6.52 17.81 -7.84
N ARG A 175 -6.38 19.05 -7.32
CA ARG A 175 -5.09 19.72 -7.19
C ARG A 175 -4.24 19.05 -6.11
N THR A 176 -4.82 18.82 -4.93
CA THR A 176 -4.16 18.14 -3.80
C THR A 176 -3.80 16.70 -4.19
N SER A 177 -4.66 16.03 -4.96
CA SER A 177 -4.40 14.69 -5.50
C SER A 177 -3.14 14.66 -6.37
N SER A 178 -3.03 15.59 -7.31
CA SER A 178 -1.85 15.69 -8.19
C SER A 178 -0.56 15.94 -7.40
N ASP A 179 -0.62 16.80 -6.39
CA ASP A 179 0.53 17.11 -5.53
C ASP A 179 0.97 15.88 -4.73
N VAL A 180 0.03 15.16 -4.11
CA VAL A 180 0.31 13.97 -3.30
C VAL A 180 0.86 12.83 -4.16
N LEU A 181 0.30 12.61 -5.34
CA LEU A 181 0.77 11.58 -6.27
C LEU A 181 2.14 11.91 -6.86
N GLY A 182 2.39 13.19 -7.16
CA GLY A 182 3.71 13.66 -7.57
C GLY A 182 4.77 13.35 -6.50
N LEU A 183 4.46 13.63 -5.23
CA LEU A 183 5.35 13.29 -4.11
C LEU A 183 5.55 11.78 -3.97
N LEU A 184 4.49 10.98 -4.12
CA LEU A 184 4.59 9.52 -4.06
C LEU A 184 5.50 8.98 -5.18
N LYS A 185 5.38 9.50 -6.41
CA LYS A 185 6.23 9.13 -7.53
C LYS A 185 7.71 9.51 -7.29
N VAL A 186 7.95 10.74 -6.83
CA VAL A 186 9.32 11.22 -6.54
C VAL A 186 9.95 10.41 -5.41
N THR A 187 9.19 10.08 -4.35
CA THR A 187 9.70 9.23 -3.25
C THR A 187 10.00 7.82 -3.72
N SER A 188 9.13 7.22 -4.57
CA SER A 188 9.38 5.91 -5.18
C SER A 188 10.71 5.89 -5.95
N GLN A 189 10.92 6.86 -6.81
CA GLN A 189 12.15 6.96 -7.61
C GLN A 189 13.40 7.17 -6.74
N LYS A 190 13.33 8.11 -5.79
CA LYS A 190 14.48 8.45 -4.95
C LYS A 190 14.92 7.31 -4.04
N PHE A 191 13.97 6.57 -3.48
CA PHE A 191 14.25 5.49 -2.54
C PHE A 191 14.22 4.10 -3.19
N HIS A 192 14.07 4.05 -4.52
CA HIS A 192 13.91 2.79 -5.27
C HIS A 192 12.81 1.89 -4.67
N GLN A 193 11.71 2.53 -4.25
CA GLN A 193 10.63 1.87 -3.53
C GLN A 193 9.64 1.24 -4.51
N THR A 194 9.37 -0.05 -4.36
CA THR A 194 8.28 -0.72 -5.07
C THR A 194 6.94 -0.23 -4.55
N ILE A 195 6.06 0.20 -5.44
CA ILE A 195 4.71 0.67 -5.10
C ILE A 195 3.67 -0.05 -5.95
N VAL A 196 2.63 -0.56 -5.30
CA VAL A 196 1.40 -1.04 -5.96
C VAL A 196 0.26 -0.14 -5.53
N MET A 197 -0.30 0.58 -6.49
CA MET A 197 -1.39 1.52 -6.25
C MET A 197 -2.67 1.02 -6.93
N ILE A 198 -3.76 0.97 -6.17
CA ILE A 198 -5.10 0.81 -6.73
C ILE A 198 -5.69 2.17 -7.03
N THR A 199 -6.30 2.31 -8.19
CA THR A 199 -7.08 3.49 -8.56
C THR A 199 -8.14 3.14 -9.58
N HIS A 200 -9.28 3.86 -9.52
CA HIS A 200 -10.29 3.84 -10.58
C HIS A 200 -10.10 4.97 -11.60
N ASN A 201 -9.13 5.87 -11.37
CA ASN A 201 -8.81 6.98 -12.26
C ASN A 201 -7.67 6.61 -13.22
N ASN A 202 -7.98 6.55 -14.51
CA ASN A 202 -7.00 6.19 -15.55
C ASN A 202 -5.89 7.24 -15.73
N GLU A 203 -6.14 8.53 -15.46
CA GLU A 203 -5.11 9.56 -15.53
C GLU A 203 -4.07 9.37 -14.42
N ILE A 204 -4.54 9.02 -13.22
CA ILE A 204 -3.68 8.70 -12.08
C ILE A 204 -2.84 7.45 -12.38
N ALA A 205 -3.44 6.45 -13.01
CA ALA A 205 -2.75 5.21 -13.36
C ALA A 205 -1.57 5.44 -14.32
N GLN A 206 -1.62 6.48 -15.18
CA GLN A 206 -0.52 6.83 -16.10
C GLN A 206 0.76 7.32 -15.40
N LEU A 207 0.69 7.62 -14.11
CA LEU A 207 1.89 7.93 -13.31
C LEU A 207 2.75 6.69 -13.05
N ALA A 208 2.16 5.51 -13.11
CA ALA A 208 2.84 4.23 -12.93
C ALA A 208 3.62 3.83 -14.19
N GLY A 209 4.67 3.03 -14.00
CA GLY A 209 5.44 2.45 -15.09
C GLY A 209 4.76 1.24 -15.74
N CYS A 210 3.85 0.59 -15.00
CA CYS A 210 3.09 -0.57 -15.45
C CYS A 210 1.63 -0.44 -14.98
N ILE A 211 0.69 -0.77 -15.87
CA ILE A 211 -0.74 -0.76 -15.55
C ILE A 211 -1.27 -2.18 -15.71
N ILE A 212 -1.89 -2.71 -14.66
CA ILE A 212 -2.58 -4.01 -14.64
C ILE A 212 -4.07 -3.73 -14.54
N ARG A 213 -4.86 -4.30 -15.46
CA ARG A 213 -6.31 -4.20 -15.43
C ARG A 213 -6.92 -5.44 -14.79
N ILE A 214 -7.88 -5.22 -13.89
CA ILE A 214 -8.65 -6.29 -13.25
C ILE A 214 -10.13 -6.14 -13.57
N GLU A 215 -10.76 -7.21 -14.02
CA GLU A 215 -12.19 -7.29 -14.34
C GLU A 215 -12.73 -8.63 -13.83
N ASP A 216 -13.84 -8.59 -13.09
CA ASP A 216 -14.51 -9.78 -12.53
C ASP A 216 -13.54 -10.76 -11.82
N GLY A 217 -12.63 -10.21 -11.03
CA GLY A 217 -11.66 -10.98 -10.26
C GLY A 217 -10.51 -11.61 -11.08
N ARG A 218 -10.34 -11.23 -12.35
CA ARG A 218 -9.29 -11.73 -13.25
C ARG A 218 -8.47 -10.60 -13.86
N ILE A 219 -7.22 -10.88 -14.22
CA ILE A 219 -6.44 -9.93 -15.00
C ILE A 219 -6.96 -9.94 -16.43
N SER A 220 -7.38 -8.75 -16.91
CA SER A 220 -7.71 -8.52 -18.32
C SER A 220 -6.47 -7.96 -19.05
N LYS A 221 -6.30 -8.38 -20.30
CA LYS A 221 -5.21 -7.95 -21.17
C LYS A 221 -5.42 -6.54 -21.70
#